data_6b5f98b7131f382f8642c1454f1d04f4
#
_entry.id   6b5f98b7131f382f8642c1454f1d04f4
#
_cell.length_a   1.000
_cell.length_b   1.000
_cell.length_c   1.000
_cell.angle_alpha   90.00
_cell.angle_beta   90.00
_cell.angle_gamma   90.00
#
_symmetry.space_group_name_H-M   'P 1'
#
loop_
_entity.id
_entity.type
_entity.pdbx_description
1 polymer ?
#
loop_
_entity_poly.entity_id
_entity_poly.type
_entity_poly.pdbx_seq_one_letter_code
_entity_poly.pdbx_strand_id
1 'polypeptide(L)'
;MEIGSKLRAARQRCGLTQEQVGEAVHVSRQTISNWETGKSLPDVLSVISLSDLYQVSLDELLKGDEKMLRHIDESTNTVKSRQRLGKLVQTLSFLVIWAVCVAVFWLGGGSDAMGFSILVFYGVLPLSTFVVSLLMGLDTSWKERQWWMVLYFGLAYMFMDYFTFSLANMISKGSPNLPTWEYILYGMFYAMQGMCLGSVIRWGRASRANPNDRCRPLWTFGLVWGISAVALFSVPLLEWIAVFAQLVLPIGEVEISAFRQGMGELLFFVHCLLGAVAALAAGVSLGASPFWQEKRGSVPEKWLLLPLFGGAFFLSAGLGAWMVPLSWARSLWPASSFLWGMLPPALGIAVGSFSRRRKTP
;
A
#
# COMPACT_ATOMS: atom_id res chain seq x y z
N MET A 1 -25.86 18.18 34.39
CA MET A 1 -26.65 18.92 33.36
C MET A 1 -26.43 18.20 32.05
N GLU A 2 -27.47 17.82 31.34
CA GLU A 2 -27.34 17.11 30.07
C GLU A 2 -26.77 18.03 28.96
N ILE A 3 -25.98 17.48 28.03
CA ILE A 3 -25.35 18.24 26.96
C ILE A 3 -26.35 19.08 26.16
N GLY A 4 -27.56 18.59 25.92
CA GLY A 4 -28.58 19.30 25.18
C GLY A 4 -28.98 20.65 25.80
N SER A 5 -29.10 20.72 27.11
CA SER A 5 -29.37 21.98 27.80
C SER A 5 -28.21 22.96 27.73
N LYS A 6 -27.01 22.46 27.77
CA LYS A 6 -25.78 23.28 27.61
C LYS A 6 -25.62 23.83 26.19
N LEU A 7 -25.86 23.00 25.18
CA LEU A 7 -25.84 23.41 23.76
C LEU A 7 -26.90 24.51 23.52
N ARG A 8 -28.12 24.33 24.03
CA ARG A 8 -29.19 25.34 23.93
C ARG A 8 -28.81 26.64 24.60
N ALA A 9 -28.25 26.58 25.81
CA ALA A 9 -27.81 27.77 26.54
C ALA A 9 -26.63 28.48 25.83
N ALA A 10 -25.67 27.74 25.28
CA ALA A 10 -24.58 28.30 24.54
C ALA A 10 -25.07 28.98 23.24
N ARG A 11 -25.92 28.32 22.47
CA ARG A 11 -26.54 28.91 21.28
C ARG A 11 -27.28 30.22 21.58
N GLN A 12 -28.06 30.22 22.64
CA GLN A 12 -28.81 31.40 23.05
C GLN A 12 -27.92 32.57 23.49
N ARG A 13 -26.80 32.25 24.16
CA ARG A 13 -25.78 33.28 24.51
C ARG A 13 -25.15 33.93 23.27
N CYS A 14 -24.95 33.13 22.21
CA CYS A 14 -24.45 33.63 20.91
C CYS A 14 -25.51 34.31 20.05
N GLY A 15 -26.80 34.34 20.47
CA GLY A 15 -27.90 34.94 19.70
C GLY A 15 -28.27 34.17 18.40
N LEU A 16 -27.80 32.93 18.25
CA LEU A 16 -28.01 32.15 17.04
C LEU A 16 -29.33 31.39 17.03
N THR A 17 -29.96 31.25 15.85
CA THR A 17 -31.12 30.38 15.64
C THR A 17 -30.64 28.94 15.42
N GLN A 18 -31.53 27.94 15.65
CA GLN A 18 -31.22 26.53 15.35
C GLN A 18 -30.86 26.29 13.85
N GLU A 19 -31.44 27.11 12.97
CA GLU A 19 -31.22 27.05 11.53
C GLU A 19 -29.79 27.51 11.16
N GLN A 20 -29.39 28.67 11.70
CA GLN A 20 -28.03 29.21 11.51
C GLN A 20 -26.95 28.26 12.04
N VAL A 21 -27.18 27.63 13.19
CA VAL A 21 -26.27 26.63 13.73
C VAL A 21 -26.23 25.40 12.84
N GLY A 22 -27.38 24.93 12.35
CA GLY A 22 -27.44 23.81 11.43
C GLY A 22 -26.64 24.04 10.15
N GLU A 23 -26.75 25.22 9.56
CA GLU A 23 -25.96 25.64 8.39
C GLU A 23 -24.46 25.67 8.71
N ALA A 24 -24.07 26.26 9.84
CA ALA A 24 -22.66 26.39 10.23
C ALA A 24 -21.99 25.04 10.51
N VAL A 25 -22.72 24.06 11.04
CA VAL A 25 -22.21 22.72 11.39
C VAL A 25 -22.57 21.67 10.31
N HIS A 26 -23.19 22.11 9.21
CA HIS A 26 -23.61 21.25 8.09
C HIS A 26 -24.58 20.12 8.46
N VAL A 27 -25.55 20.42 9.35
CA VAL A 27 -26.61 19.51 9.74
C VAL A 27 -27.98 20.17 9.61
N SER A 28 -29.07 19.38 9.61
CA SER A 28 -30.39 19.95 9.54
C SER A 28 -30.78 20.67 10.85
N ARG A 29 -31.65 21.70 10.75
CA ARG A 29 -32.29 22.34 11.93
C ARG A 29 -32.91 21.31 12.88
N GLN A 30 -33.54 20.27 12.32
CA GLN A 30 -34.16 19.19 13.09
C GLN A 30 -33.11 18.42 13.92
N THR A 31 -31.92 18.21 13.40
CA THR A 31 -30.80 17.56 14.10
C THR A 31 -30.39 18.39 15.32
N ILE A 32 -30.20 19.71 15.14
CA ILE A 32 -29.89 20.62 16.25
C ILE A 32 -31.00 20.57 17.32
N SER A 33 -32.27 20.64 16.92
CA SER A 33 -33.42 20.52 17.83
C SER A 33 -33.42 19.21 18.61
N ASN A 34 -33.09 18.08 17.95
CA ASN A 34 -33.01 16.78 18.59
C ASN A 34 -31.85 16.72 19.61
N TRP A 35 -30.72 17.32 19.33
CA TRP A 35 -29.58 17.41 20.26
C TRP A 35 -29.93 18.26 21.48
N GLU A 36 -30.56 19.42 21.29
CA GLU A 36 -30.95 20.32 22.38
C GLU A 36 -32.06 19.76 23.27
N THR A 37 -32.90 18.91 22.71
CA THR A 37 -33.98 18.22 23.45
C THR A 37 -33.59 16.87 24.02
N GLY A 38 -32.35 16.40 23.76
CA GLY A 38 -31.87 15.11 24.23
C GLY A 38 -32.45 13.89 23.52
N LYS A 39 -33.18 14.06 22.39
CA LYS A 39 -33.70 12.96 21.57
C LYS A 39 -32.61 12.19 20.85
N SER A 40 -31.51 12.85 20.48
CA SER A 40 -30.29 12.24 19.98
C SER A 40 -29.09 12.96 20.54
N LEU A 41 -27.91 12.29 20.50
CA LEU A 41 -26.67 12.87 20.92
C LEU A 41 -25.85 13.28 19.68
N PRO A 42 -25.11 14.39 19.73
CA PRO A 42 -24.19 14.76 18.66
C PRO A 42 -22.96 13.81 18.65
N ASP A 43 -22.35 13.63 17.48
CA ASP A 43 -21.06 12.97 17.39
C ASP A 43 -19.90 13.89 17.86
N VAL A 44 -18.71 13.31 18.03
CA VAL A 44 -17.54 14.03 18.54
C VAL A 44 -17.17 15.21 17.65
N LEU A 45 -17.24 15.06 16.33
CA LEU A 45 -16.88 16.11 15.38
C LEU A 45 -17.88 17.28 15.45
N SER A 46 -19.17 16.96 15.57
CA SER A 46 -20.22 17.97 15.77
C SER A 46 -20.04 18.72 17.07
N VAL A 47 -19.66 18.04 18.17
CA VAL A 47 -19.39 18.70 19.45
C VAL A 47 -18.21 19.66 19.37
N ILE A 48 -17.13 19.25 18.67
CA ILE A 48 -15.97 20.13 18.42
C ILE A 48 -16.40 21.37 17.63
N SER A 49 -17.12 21.18 16.52
CA SER A 49 -17.59 22.29 15.69
C SER A 49 -18.53 23.25 16.45
N LEU A 50 -19.38 22.70 17.31
CA LEU A 50 -20.26 23.49 18.18
C LEU A 50 -19.48 24.24 19.28
N SER A 51 -18.45 23.62 19.85
CA SER A 51 -17.52 24.24 20.79
C SER A 51 -16.85 25.46 20.17
N ASP A 52 -16.31 25.31 18.95
CA ASP A 52 -15.67 26.39 18.20
C ASP A 52 -16.67 27.49 17.83
N LEU A 53 -17.86 27.12 17.37
CA LEU A 53 -18.93 28.08 16.99
C LEU A 53 -19.44 28.91 18.17
N TYR A 54 -19.60 28.27 19.33
CA TYR A 54 -20.12 28.93 20.53
C TYR A 54 -19.03 29.57 21.39
N GLN A 55 -17.75 29.39 21.03
CA GLN A 55 -16.58 29.85 21.81
C GLN A 55 -16.63 29.32 23.27
N VAL A 56 -17.06 28.08 23.44
CA VAL A 56 -17.17 27.38 24.73
C VAL A 56 -16.20 26.21 24.73
N SER A 57 -15.48 25.97 25.82
CA SER A 57 -14.55 24.84 25.88
C SER A 57 -15.28 23.50 25.79
N LEU A 58 -14.65 22.50 25.14
CA LEU A 58 -15.16 21.13 25.11
C LEU A 58 -15.38 20.56 26.52
N ASP A 59 -14.50 20.91 27.45
CA ASP A 59 -14.59 20.47 28.83
C ASP A 59 -15.88 21.02 29.51
N GLU A 60 -16.28 22.25 29.24
CA GLU A 60 -17.51 22.85 29.74
C GLU A 60 -18.74 22.18 29.16
N LEU A 61 -18.73 21.80 27.87
CA LEU A 61 -19.84 21.09 27.23
C LEU A 61 -19.97 19.67 27.72
N LEU A 62 -18.86 18.94 27.89
CA LEU A 62 -18.85 17.49 28.17
C LEU A 62 -18.87 17.16 29.66
N LYS A 63 -18.32 18.03 30.54
CA LYS A 63 -18.16 17.78 31.97
C LYS A 63 -19.51 17.59 32.68
N GLY A 64 -19.67 16.43 33.33
CA GLY A 64 -20.89 16.08 34.07
C GLY A 64 -22.02 15.46 33.24
N ASP A 65 -21.79 15.12 31.98
CA ASP A 65 -22.73 14.36 31.15
C ASP A 65 -22.21 12.93 30.91
N GLU A 66 -22.52 12.05 31.85
CA GLU A 66 -22.12 10.64 31.73
C GLU A 66 -22.69 9.91 30.51
N LYS A 67 -23.90 10.34 30.03
CA LYS A 67 -24.53 9.74 28.85
C LYS A 67 -23.72 10.06 27.60
N MET A 68 -23.27 11.31 27.46
CA MET A 68 -22.46 11.73 26.35
C MET A 68 -21.09 11.05 26.37
N LEU A 69 -20.46 10.97 27.53
CA LEU A 69 -19.16 10.27 27.69
C LEU A 69 -19.28 8.79 27.32
N ARG A 70 -20.34 8.08 27.79
CA ARG A 70 -20.60 6.69 27.38
C ARG A 70 -20.84 6.57 25.88
N HIS A 71 -21.63 7.46 25.27
CA HIS A 71 -21.90 7.44 23.84
C HIS A 71 -20.62 7.59 23.01
N ILE A 72 -19.72 8.51 23.41
CA ILE A 72 -18.41 8.68 22.79
C ILE A 72 -17.58 7.41 22.95
N ASP A 73 -17.56 6.82 24.14
CA ASP A 73 -16.79 5.61 24.42
C ASP A 73 -17.34 4.40 23.64
N GLU A 74 -18.64 4.20 23.60
CA GLU A 74 -19.31 3.16 22.80
C GLU A 74 -19.03 3.32 21.31
N SER A 75 -19.15 4.54 20.76
CA SER A 75 -18.87 4.81 19.35
C SER A 75 -17.42 4.54 19.01
N THR A 76 -16.50 4.95 19.88
CA THR A 76 -15.05 4.69 19.74
C THR A 76 -14.74 3.20 19.83
N ASN A 77 -15.36 2.47 20.75
CA ASN A 77 -15.18 1.04 20.94
C ASN A 77 -15.73 0.24 19.75
N THR A 78 -16.86 0.68 19.17
CA THR A 78 -17.42 0.06 17.97
C THR A 78 -16.48 0.20 16.77
N VAL A 79 -15.89 1.39 16.56
CA VAL A 79 -14.90 1.61 15.49
C VAL A 79 -13.66 0.76 15.73
N LYS A 80 -13.12 0.73 16.96
CA LYS A 80 -11.96 -0.11 17.31
C LYS A 80 -12.25 -1.60 17.11
N SER A 81 -13.44 -2.07 17.47
CA SER A 81 -13.86 -3.47 17.28
C SER A 81 -13.94 -3.84 15.80
N ARG A 82 -14.54 -3.01 14.95
CA ARG A 82 -14.58 -3.21 13.49
C ARG A 82 -13.19 -3.27 12.89
N GLN A 83 -12.28 -2.38 13.31
CA GLN A 83 -10.90 -2.40 12.85
C GLN A 83 -10.16 -3.68 13.29
N ARG A 84 -10.35 -4.14 14.53
CA ARG A 84 -9.78 -5.41 15.00
C ARG A 84 -10.31 -6.59 14.21
N LEU A 85 -11.63 -6.64 13.99
CA LEU A 85 -12.26 -7.69 13.20
C LEU A 85 -11.75 -7.70 11.75
N GLY A 86 -11.63 -6.53 11.11
CA GLY A 86 -11.08 -6.42 9.76
C GLY A 86 -9.66 -7.00 9.65
N LYS A 87 -8.77 -6.64 10.60
CA LYS A 87 -7.41 -7.20 10.67
C LYS A 87 -7.42 -8.70 10.85
N LEU A 88 -8.25 -9.21 11.74
CA LEU A 88 -8.36 -10.64 12.02
C LEU A 88 -8.86 -11.38 10.78
N VAL A 89 -9.87 -10.86 10.08
CA VAL A 89 -10.39 -11.45 8.84
C VAL A 89 -9.29 -11.49 7.76
N GLN A 90 -8.54 -10.40 7.56
CA GLN A 90 -7.45 -10.37 6.58
C GLN A 90 -6.37 -11.40 6.90
N THR A 91 -5.97 -11.52 8.17
CA THR A 91 -4.95 -12.48 8.59
C THR A 91 -5.45 -13.92 8.47
N LEU A 92 -6.68 -14.20 8.94
CA LEU A 92 -7.25 -15.54 8.90
C LEU A 92 -7.59 -16.01 7.48
N SER A 93 -8.00 -15.10 6.56
CA SER A 93 -8.31 -15.48 5.19
C SER A 93 -7.10 -16.11 4.49
N PHE A 94 -5.91 -15.53 4.69
CA PHE A 94 -4.68 -16.11 4.17
C PHE A 94 -4.36 -17.47 4.82
N LEU A 95 -4.52 -17.56 6.15
CA LEU A 95 -4.25 -18.79 6.90
C LEU A 95 -5.18 -19.93 6.49
N VAL A 96 -6.45 -19.65 6.18
CA VAL A 96 -7.40 -20.61 5.65
C VAL A 96 -6.95 -21.12 4.28
N ILE A 97 -6.59 -20.23 3.37
CA ILE A 97 -6.05 -20.62 2.04
C ILE A 97 -4.83 -21.51 2.23
N TRP A 98 -3.90 -21.12 3.10
CA TRP A 98 -2.69 -21.86 3.42
C TRP A 98 -3.01 -23.26 3.95
N ALA A 99 -3.91 -23.37 4.92
CA ALA A 99 -4.31 -24.63 5.52
C ALA A 99 -5.01 -25.56 4.50
N VAL A 100 -5.84 -24.99 3.62
CA VAL A 100 -6.47 -25.74 2.52
C VAL A 100 -5.40 -26.30 1.58
N CYS A 101 -4.38 -25.52 1.21
CA CYS A 101 -3.29 -26.03 0.36
C CYS A 101 -2.55 -27.20 1.01
N VAL A 102 -2.24 -27.12 2.32
CA VAL A 102 -1.62 -28.24 3.06
C VAL A 102 -2.55 -29.46 3.07
N ALA A 103 -3.84 -29.27 3.34
CA ALA A 103 -4.82 -30.36 3.34
C ALA A 103 -4.94 -31.02 1.97
N VAL A 104 -4.98 -30.25 0.90
CA VAL A 104 -5.02 -30.78 -0.49
C VAL A 104 -3.77 -31.62 -0.79
N PHE A 105 -2.60 -31.21 -0.37
CA PHE A 105 -1.36 -31.99 -0.53
C PHE A 105 -1.48 -33.38 0.12
N TRP A 106 -1.90 -33.41 1.38
CA TRP A 106 -1.97 -34.67 2.14
C TRP A 106 -3.16 -35.55 1.74
N LEU A 107 -4.30 -34.96 1.41
CA LEU A 107 -5.49 -35.73 0.94
C LEU A 107 -5.31 -36.26 -0.49
N GLY A 108 -4.60 -35.52 -1.35
CA GLY A 108 -4.25 -35.94 -2.70
C GLY A 108 -3.14 -36.98 -2.75
N GLY A 109 -2.57 -37.37 -1.61
CA GLY A 109 -1.57 -38.43 -1.50
C GLY A 109 -0.22 -38.11 -2.14
N GLY A 110 0.05 -36.85 -2.48
CA GLY A 110 1.31 -36.43 -3.12
C GLY A 110 1.53 -37.03 -4.52
N SER A 111 0.49 -37.60 -5.13
CA SER A 111 0.56 -38.32 -6.41
C SER A 111 1.02 -37.42 -7.57
N ASP A 112 0.74 -36.12 -7.51
CA ASP A 112 1.21 -35.12 -8.47
C ASP A 112 1.94 -33.95 -7.74
N ALA A 113 3.15 -34.26 -7.27
CA ALA A 113 3.98 -33.31 -6.58
C ALA A 113 4.36 -32.10 -7.47
N MET A 114 4.51 -32.32 -8.78
CA MET A 114 4.86 -31.26 -9.73
C MET A 114 3.67 -30.33 -9.97
N GLY A 115 2.48 -30.87 -10.25
CA GLY A 115 1.26 -30.08 -10.43
C GLY A 115 0.90 -29.27 -9.18
N PHE A 116 1.01 -29.90 -8.00
CA PHE A 116 0.83 -29.19 -6.74
C PHE A 116 1.81 -28.04 -6.58
N SER A 117 3.10 -28.28 -6.85
CA SER A 117 4.14 -27.24 -6.72
C SER A 117 3.83 -26.06 -7.64
N ILE A 118 3.51 -26.32 -8.90
CA ILE A 118 3.16 -25.29 -9.88
C ILE A 118 1.94 -24.49 -9.41
N LEU A 119 0.86 -25.17 -9.07
CA LEU A 119 -0.39 -24.52 -8.70
C LEU A 119 -0.25 -23.70 -7.40
N VAL A 120 0.38 -24.27 -6.38
CA VAL A 120 0.38 -23.66 -5.04
C VAL A 120 1.51 -22.65 -4.89
N PHE A 121 2.77 -23.00 -5.18
CA PHE A 121 3.90 -22.09 -4.92
C PHE A 121 4.03 -20.97 -5.93
N TYR A 122 3.54 -21.15 -7.17
CA TYR A 122 3.64 -20.12 -8.21
C TYR A 122 2.30 -19.50 -8.60
N GLY A 123 1.18 -20.08 -8.17
CA GLY A 123 -0.15 -19.55 -8.41
C GLY A 123 -0.82 -19.04 -7.13
N VAL A 124 -1.32 -19.98 -6.31
CA VAL A 124 -2.21 -19.65 -5.18
C VAL A 124 -1.53 -18.82 -4.10
N LEU A 125 -0.32 -19.21 -3.66
CA LEU A 125 0.39 -18.50 -2.60
C LEU A 125 0.82 -17.09 -3.01
N PRO A 126 1.50 -16.87 -4.17
CA PRO A 126 1.84 -15.53 -4.61
C PRO A 126 0.64 -14.62 -4.76
N LEU A 127 -0.41 -15.11 -5.43
CA LEU A 127 -1.62 -14.32 -5.66
C LEU A 127 -2.34 -13.96 -4.36
N SER A 128 -2.55 -14.94 -3.47
CA SER A 128 -3.22 -14.72 -2.20
C SER A 128 -2.39 -13.79 -1.29
N THR A 129 -1.08 -13.97 -1.23
CA THR A 129 -0.16 -13.10 -0.48
C THR A 129 -0.22 -11.68 -1.01
N PHE A 130 -0.14 -11.50 -2.33
CA PHE A 130 -0.21 -10.18 -2.95
C PHE A 130 -1.55 -9.50 -2.68
N VAL A 131 -2.67 -10.19 -2.87
CA VAL A 131 -4.01 -9.61 -2.67
C VAL A 131 -4.23 -9.24 -1.20
N VAL A 132 -3.92 -10.14 -0.27
CA VAL A 132 -4.12 -9.86 1.17
C VAL A 132 -3.20 -8.74 1.64
N SER A 133 -1.94 -8.72 1.24
CA SER A 133 -1.00 -7.65 1.58
C SER A 133 -1.38 -6.31 0.93
N LEU A 134 -1.93 -6.31 -0.29
CA LEU A 134 -2.50 -5.13 -0.93
C LEU A 134 -3.66 -4.55 -0.10
N LEU A 135 -4.59 -5.39 0.34
CA LEU A 135 -5.71 -4.98 1.20
C LEU A 135 -5.21 -4.42 2.54
N MET A 136 -4.18 -5.03 3.15
CA MET A 136 -3.54 -4.51 4.35
C MET A 136 -2.88 -3.14 4.10
N GLY A 137 -2.23 -2.95 2.96
CA GLY A 137 -1.65 -1.68 2.55
C GLY A 137 -2.68 -0.57 2.33
N LEU A 138 -3.87 -0.91 1.84
CA LEU A 138 -4.99 0.01 1.65
C LEU A 138 -5.66 0.41 2.96
N ASP A 139 -5.63 -0.45 3.98
CA ASP A 139 -6.31 -0.24 5.25
C ASP A 139 -5.48 0.66 6.19
N THR A 140 -6.04 1.82 6.55
CA THR A 140 -5.41 2.81 7.45
C THR A 140 -5.25 2.30 8.89
N SER A 141 -5.99 1.25 9.27
CA SER A 141 -6.00 0.73 10.64
C SER A 141 -4.69 0.03 11.03
N TRP A 142 -3.96 -0.52 10.06
CA TRP A 142 -2.71 -1.25 10.29
C TRP A 142 -1.55 -0.36 10.72
N LYS A 143 -1.50 0.90 10.26
CA LYS A 143 -0.38 1.84 10.53
C LYS A 143 0.97 1.18 10.22
N GLU A 144 1.94 1.35 11.10
CA GLU A 144 3.29 0.76 10.94
C GLU A 144 3.33 -0.75 11.16
N ARG A 145 2.34 -1.33 11.86
CA ARG A 145 2.30 -2.77 12.15
C ARG A 145 2.15 -3.65 10.89
N GLN A 146 1.72 -3.09 9.78
CA GLN A 146 1.62 -3.81 8.51
C GLN A 146 2.97 -4.42 8.08
N TRP A 147 4.10 -3.77 8.39
CA TRP A 147 5.42 -4.23 7.99
C TRP A 147 5.86 -5.52 8.69
N TRP A 148 5.37 -5.80 9.89
CA TRP A 148 5.59 -7.09 10.56
C TRP A 148 4.90 -8.25 9.86
N MET A 149 3.82 -7.97 9.12
CA MET A 149 3.13 -8.98 8.33
C MET A 149 3.96 -9.47 7.14
N VAL A 150 4.96 -8.71 6.69
CA VAL A 150 5.92 -9.18 5.67
C VAL A 150 6.65 -10.44 6.15
N LEU A 151 7.13 -10.43 7.40
CA LEU A 151 7.77 -11.60 7.99
C LEU A 151 6.78 -12.77 8.17
N TYR A 152 5.53 -12.47 8.55
CA TYR A 152 4.47 -13.48 8.66
C TYR A 152 4.26 -14.24 7.34
N PHE A 153 4.15 -13.52 6.22
CA PHE A 153 4.01 -14.16 4.90
C PHE A 153 5.28 -14.93 4.50
N GLY A 154 6.46 -14.41 4.82
CA GLY A 154 7.71 -15.12 4.59
C GLY A 154 7.77 -16.46 5.31
N LEU A 155 7.48 -16.45 6.60
CA LEU A 155 7.43 -17.67 7.42
C LEU A 155 6.36 -18.66 6.92
N ALA A 156 5.21 -18.17 6.48
CA ALA A 156 4.16 -19.02 5.94
C ALA A 156 4.60 -19.76 4.66
N TYR A 157 5.40 -19.13 3.79
CA TYR A 157 5.99 -19.79 2.63
C TYR A 157 6.97 -20.90 3.03
N MET A 158 7.87 -20.62 3.96
CA MET A 158 8.81 -21.60 4.49
C MET A 158 8.05 -22.80 5.11
N PHE A 159 7.04 -22.51 5.92
CA PHE A 159 6.24 -23.57 6.55
C PHE A 159 5.37 -24.33 5.54
N MET A 160 4.97 -23.72 4.42
CA MET A 160 4.27 -24.46 3.35
C MET A 160 5.16 -25.56 2.79
N ASP A 161 6.40 -25.24 2.42
CA ASP A 161 7.37 -26.23 1.94
C ASP A 161 7.65 -27.30 3.01
N TYR A 162 7.85 -26.87 4.25
CA TYR A 162 8.17 -27.77 5.35
C TYR A 162 7.02 -28.77 5.65
N PHE A 163 5.80 -28.29 5.75
CA PHE A 163 4.63 -29.15 6.05
C PHE A 163 4.14 -29.98 4.85
N THR A 164 4.64 -29.74 3.66
CA THR A 164 4.32 -30.53 2.46
C THR A 164 5.52 -31.40 2.06
N PHE A 165 6.42 -30.89 1.26
CA PHE A 165 7.52 -31.66 0.64
C PHE A 165 8.55 -32.13 1.65
N SER A 166 9.00 -31.26 2.57
CA SER A 166 10.01 -31.62 3.55
C SER A 166 9.52 -32.71 4.48
N LEU A 167 8.29 -32.58 5.00
CA LEU A 167 7.70 -33.57 5.91
C LEU A 167 7.42 -34.90 5.17
N ALA A 168 6.91 -34.87 3.94
CA ALA A 168 6.70 -36.07 3.12
C ALA A 168 8.02 -36.82 2.86
N ASN A 169 9.11 -36.09 2.55
CA ASN A 169 10.45 -36.66 2.40
C ASN A 169 10.98 -37.28 3.71
N MET A 170 10.74 -36.63 4.85
CA MET A 170 11.14 -37.19 6.15
C MET A 170 10.41 -38.50 6.46
N ILE A 171 9.11 -38.56 6.19
CA ILE A 171 8.32 -39.80 6.38
C ILE A 171 8.81 -40.90 5.45
N SER A 172 9.13 -40.59 4.19
CA SER A 172 9.55 -41.56 3.19
C SER A 172 10.99 -42.07 3.40
N LYS A 173 11.93 -41.16 3.74
CA LYS A 173 13.36 -41.47 3.83
C LYS A 173 13.87 -41.73 5.26
N GLY A 174 13.07 -41.42 6.30
CA GLY A 174 13.44 -41.59 7.69
C GLY A 174 14.58 -40.65 8.18
N SER A 175 14.96 -39.65 7.39
CA SER A 175 16.01 -38.72 7.70
C SER A 175 15.44 -37.32 8.00
N PRO A 176 15.87 -36.61 9.08
CA PRO A 176 15.40 -35.27 9.37
C PRO A 176 15.80 -34.29 8.27
N ASN A 177 14.87 -33.45 7.87
CA ASN A 177 15.09 -32.37 6.90
C ASN A 177 14.82 -31.04 7.57
N LEU A 178 15.68 -30.05 7.37
CA LEU A 178 15.52 -28.71 7.91
C LEU A 178 14.64 -27.86 6.98
N PRO A 179 13.91 -26.88 7.52
CA PRO A 179 13.15 -25.93 6.70
C PRO A 179 14.06 -25.20 5.73
N THR A 180 13.63 -25.05 4.49
CA THR A 180 14.33 -24.30 3.44
C THR A 180 14.09 -22.80 3.65
N TRP A 181 15.04 -22.12 4.25
CA TRP A 181 14.89 -20.69 4.62
C TRP A 181 14.74 -19.74 3.42
N GLU A 182 15.16 -20.15 2.24
CA GLU A 182 15.05 -19.35 1.02
C GLU A 182 13.59 -18.99 0.68
N TYR A 183 12.63 -19.84 1.03
CA TYR A 183 11.22 -19.58 0.82
C TYR A 183 10.70 -18.36 1.63
N ILE A 184 11.36 -17.98 2.73
CA ILE A 184 11.03 -16.76 3.47
C ILE A 184 11.15 -15.54 2.56
N LEU A 185 12.21 -15.47 1.75
CA LEU A 185 12.44 -14.35 0.85
C LEU A 185 11.35 -14.21 -0.21
N TYR A 186 10.85 -15.33 -0.77
CA TYR A 186 9.76 -15.30 -1.74
C TYR A 186 8.47 -14.75 -1.11
N GLY A 187 8.07 -15.26 0.05
CA GLY A 187 6.87 -14.78 0.74
C GLY A 187 6.96 -13.32 1.15
N MET A 188 8.11 -12.90 1.69
CA MET A 188 8.37 -11.50 2.02
C MET A 188 8.27 -10.59 0.79
N PHE A 189 8.78 -11.04 -0.32
CA PHE A 189 8.82 -10.30 -1.58
C PHE A 189 7.42 -10.00 -2.11
N TYR A 190 6.55 -11.02 -2.25
CA TYR A 190 5.17 -10.83 -2.70
C TYR A 190 4.35 -9.96 -1.71
N ALA A 191 4.59 -10.12 -0.41
CA ALA A 191 3.95 -9.32 0.60
C ALA A 191 4.36 -7.84 0.52
N MET A 192 5.65 -7.57 0.34
CA MET A 192 6.15 -6.20 0.17
C MET A 192 5.53 -5.51 -1.05
N GLN A 193 5.42 -6.18 -2.18
CA GLN A 193 4.80 -5.63 -3.39
C GLN A 193 3.36 -5.18 -3.13
N GLY A 194 2.54 -6.07 -2.58
CA GLY A 194 1.15 -5.76 -2.27
C GLY A 194 1.02 -4.61 -1.28
N MET A 195 1.79 -4.64 -0.17
CA MET A 195 1.75 -3.58 0.85
C MET A 195 2.24 -2.23 0.33
N CYS A 196 3.33 -2.21 -0.44
CA CYS A 196 3.83 -0.99 -1.05
C CYS A 196 2.79 -0.39 -1.99
N LEU A 197 2.23 -1.19 -2.91
CA LEU A 197 1.22 -0.73 -3.85
C LEU A 197 -0.04 -0.23 -3.12
N GLY A 198 -0.54 -0.97 -2.14
CA GLY A 198 -1.69 -0.58 -1.33
C GLY A 198 -1.45 0.73 -0.56
N SER A 199 -0.27 0.89 0.03
CA SER A 199 0.14 2.10 0.74
C SER A 199 0.24 3.31 -0.20
N VAL A 200 0.77 3.14 -1.41
CA VAL A 200 0.86 4.19 -2.44
C VAL A 200 -0.54 4.61 -2.90
N ILE A 201 -1.44 3.65 -3.15
CA ILE A 201 -2.84 3.95 -3.53
C ILE A 201 -3.55 4.70 -2.40
N ARG A 202 -3.38 4.26 -1.15
CA ARG A 202 -3.95 4.92 0.04
C ARG A 202 -3.45 6.36 0.16
N TRP A 203 -2.14 6.56 0.07
CA TRP A 203 -1.53 7.88 0.10
C TRP A 203 -2.04 8.78 -1.03
N GLY A 204 -2.16 8.25 -2.24
CA GLY A 204 -2.70 8.99 -3.36
C GLY A 204 -4.16 9.39 -3.21
N ARG A 205 -4.99 8.57 -2.57
CA ARG A 205 -6.37 8.94 -2.24
C ARG A 205 -6.40 10.11 -1.24
N ALA A 206 -5.57 10.06 -0.20
CA ALA A 206 -5.44 11.14 0.78
C ALA A 206 -4.92 12.43 0.13
N SER A 207 -3.92 12.33 -0.74
CA SER A 207 -3.32 13.46 -1.46
C SER A 207 -4.30 14.13 -2.43
N ARG A 208 -5.20 13.35 -3.07
CA ARG A 208 -6.25 13.90 -3.93
C ARG A 208 -7.30 14.68 -3.17
N ALA A 209 -7.58 14.28 -1.93
CA ALA A 209 -8.52 14.98 -1.05
C ALA A 209 -7.97 16.34 -0.59
N ASN A 210 -6.65 16.54 -0.59
CA ASN A 210 -6.00 17.80 -0.25
C ASN A 210 -5.32 18.41 -1.47
N PRO A 211 -5.91 19.44 -2.11
CA PRO A 211 -5.32 20.08 -3.30
C PRO A 211 -3.95 20.73 -3.06
N ASN A 212 -3.64 21.05 -1.80
CA ASN A 212 -2.39 21.68 -1.38
C ASN A 212 -1.29 20.67 -0.99
N ASP A 213 -1.50 19.39 -1.20
CA ASP A 213 -0.51 18.37 -0.86
C ASP A 213 0.75 18.47 -1.75
N ARG A 214 1.88 18.79 -1.10
CA ARG A 214 3.20 18.90 -1.75
C ARG A 214 3.70 17.59 -2.35
N CYS A 215 3.21 16.46 -1.84
CA CYS A 215 3.67 15.13 -2.21
C CYS A 215 2.91 14.52 -3.40
N ARG A 216 1.89 15.19 -3.93
CA ARG A 216 1.07 14.71 -5.06
C ARG A 216 1.88 14.24 -6.28
N PRO A 217 2.97 14.93 -6.71
CA PRO A 217 3.78 14.44 -7.83
C PRO A 217 4.51 13.13 -7.52
N LEU A 218 4.97 12.96 -6.26
CA LEU A 218 5.66 11.73 -5.83
C LEU A 218 4.72 10.53 -5.80
N TRP A 219 3.44 10.76 -5.47
CA TRP A 219 2.45 9.70 -5.51
C TRP A 219 2.22 9.17 -6.93
N THR A 220 2.11 10.04 -7.93
CA THR A 220 1.91 9.60 -9.33
C THR A 220 3.11 8.79 -9.83
N PHE A 221 4.32 9.20 -9.48
CA PHE A 221 5.52 8.41 -9.74
C PHE A 221 5.46 7.05 -9.03
N GLY A 222 5.20 7.01 -7.72
CA GLY A 222 5.15 5.79 -6.94
C GLY A 222 4.09 4.80 -7.44
N LEU A 223 2.93 5.29 -7.91
CA LEU A 223 1.89 4.45 -8.49
C LEU A 223 2.34 3.80 -9.80
N VAL A 224 2.85 4.60 -10.75
CA VAL A 224 3.30 4.08 -12.05
C VAL A 224 4.47 3.14 -11.88
N TRP A 225 5.45 3.52 -11.06
CA TRP A 225 6.60 2.67 -10.75
C TRP A 225 6.19 1.38 -10.05
N GLY A 226 5.27 1.43 -9.08
CA GLY A 226 4.78 0.26 -8.35
C GLY A 226 4.03 -0.72 -9.25
N ILE A 227 3.14 -0.24 -10.13
CA ILE A 227 2.41 -1.10 -11.08
C ILE A 227 3.39 -1.76 -12.06
N SER A 228 4.33 -1.00 -12.62
CA SER A 228 5.32 -1.55 -13.55
C SER A 228 6.29 -2.53 -12.87
N ALA A 229 6.63 -2.32 -11.58
CA ALA A 229 7.41 -3.26 -10.80
C ALA A 229 6.64 -4.58 -10.57
N VAL A 230 5.35 -4.52 -10.24
CA VAL A 230 4.51 -5.73 -10.12
C VAL A 230 4.49 -6.51 -11.44
N ALA A 231 4.37 -5.83 -12.58
CA ALA A 231 4.42 -6.48 -13.89
C ALA A 231 5.79 -7.15 -14.14
N LEU A 232 6.90 -6.49 -13.80
CA LEU A 232 8.24 -7.08 -13.91
C LEU A 232 8.37 -8.33 -13.04
N PHE A 233 7.85 -8.29 -11.82
CA PHE A 233 7.92 -9.39 -10.88
C PHE A 233 6.92 -10.53 -11.15
N SER A 234 6.04 -10.39 -12.15
CA SER A 234 5.25 -11.50 -12.68
C SER A 234 6.04 -12.42 -13.64
N VAL A 235 7.29 -12.07 -13.96
CA VAL A 235 8.15 -12.90 -14.85
C VAL A 235 8.27 -14.36 -14.39
N PRO A 236 8.50 -14.67 -13.10
CA PRO A 236 8.51 -16.05 -12.64
C PRO A 236 7.19 -16.80 -12.89
N LEU A 237 6.05 -16.09 -12.82
CA LEU A 237 4.76 -16.69 -13.18
C LEU A 237 4.68 -17.03 -14.68
N LEU A 238 5.23 -16.17 -15.53
CA LEU A 238 5.33 -16.42 -16.97
C LEU A 238 6.26 -17.61 -17.26
N GLU A 239 7.31 -17.81 -16.48
CA GLU A 239 8.17 -19.00 -16.58
C GLU A 239 7.38 -20.29 -16.36
N TRP A 240 6.47 -20.27 -15.40
CA TRP A 240 5.64 -21.43 -15.11
C TRP A 240 4.54 -21.66 -16.14
N ILE A 241 3.96 -20.59 -16.67
CA ILE A 241 3.03 -20.69 -17.81
C ILE A 241 3.75 -21.31 -19.01
N ALA A 242 5.00 -20.96 -19.25
CA ALA A 242 5.81 -21.51 -20.30
C ALA A 242 6.14 -23.01 -20.06
N VAL A 243 6.50 -23.39 -18.83
CA VAL A 243 6.72 -24.80 -18.45
C VAL A 243 5.42 -25.62 -18.59
N PHE A 244 4.27 -25.06 -18.18
CA PHE A 244 2.98 -25.71 -18.35
C PHE A 244 2.60 -25.87 -19.84
N ALA A 245 2.91 -24.85 -20.65
CA ALA A 245 2.71 -24.93 -22.10
C ALA A 245 3.54 -26.04 -22.75
N GLN A 246 4.77 -26.31 -22.27
CA GLN A 246 5.57 -27.46 -22.70
C GLN A 246 4.91 -28.83 -22.41
N LEU A 247 4.22 -28.90 -21.26
CA LEU A 247 3.54 -30.13 -20.87
C LEU A 247 2.35 -30.46 -21.77
N VAL A 248 1.71 -29.43 -22.35
CA VAL A 248 0.48 -29.52 -23.14
C VAL A 248 0.73 -29.42 -24.64
N LEU A 249 1.79 -28.69 -25.04
CA LEU A 249 2.12 -28.41 -26.43
C LEU A 249 3.49 -28.98 -26.80
N PRO A 250 3.69 -29.54 -28.01
CA PRO A 250 4.99 -30.05 -28.45
C PRO A 250 5.95 -28.91 -28.85
N ILE A 251 6.22 -28.00 -27.91
CA ILE A 251 7.11 -26.86 -28.10
C ILE A 251 8.49 -27.21 -27.54
N GLY A 252 9.56 -26.97 -28.31
CA GLY A 252 10.91 -27.31 -27.90
C GLY A 252 11.43 -26.43 -26.73
N GLU A 253 12.27 -27.01 -25.87
CA GLU A 253 12.87 -26.29 -24.71
C GLU A 253 13.61 -25.02 -25.10
N VAL A 254 14.25 -25.02 -26.27
CA VAL A 254 15.02 -23.86 -26.78
C VAL A 254 14.08 -22.69 -27.12
N GLU A 255 12.93 -22.97 -27.74
CA GLU A 255 11.95 -21.93 -28.09
C GLU A 255 11.35 -21.26 -26.86
N ILE A 256 11.08 -22.03 -25.81
CA ILE A 256 10.53 -21.49 -24.56
C ILE A 256 11.57 -20.70 -23.78
N SER A 257 12.81 -21.16 -23.73
CA SER A 257 13.87 -20.42 -23.05
C SER A 257 14.12 -19.05 -23.72
N ALA A 258 14.11 -19.01 -25.05
CA ALA A 258 14.24 -17.77 -25.82
C ALA A 258 13.03 -16.83 -25.61
N PHE A 259 11.81 -17.37 -25.64
CA PHE A 259 10.59 -16.60 -25.36
C PHE A 259 10.60 -16.02 -23.93
N ARG A 260 10.97 -16.81 -22.93
CA ARG A 260 11.08 -16.41 -21.54
C ARG A 260 12.10 -15.28 -21.36
N GLN A 261 13.30 -15.41 -21.94
CA GLN A 261 14.30 -14.39 -21.88
C GLN A 261 13.83 -13.09 -22.55
N GLY A 262 13.29 -13.17 -23.77
CA GLY A 262 12.78 -12.00 -24.48
C GLY A 262 11.63 -11.30 -23.75
N MET A 263 10.71 -12.06 -23.13
CA MET A 263 9.62 -11.48 -22.34
C MET A 263 10.14 -10.80 -21.07
N GLY A 264 11.10 -11.40 -20.38
CA GLY A 264 11.74 -10.80 -19.20
C GLY A 264 12.46 -9.49 -19.55
N GLU A 265 13.21 -9.47 -20.65
CA GLU A 265 13.90 -8.27 -21.15
C GLU A 265 12.90 -7.17 -21.54
N LEU A 266 11.84 -7.52 -22.24
CA LEU A 266 10.78 -6.58 -22.62
C LEU A 266 10.10 -5.97 -21.40
N LEU A 267 9.69 -6.77 -20.42
CA LEU A 267 9.04 -6.28 -19.19
C LEU A 267 9.98 -5.40 -18.37
N PHE A 268 11.25 -5.75 -18.30
CA PHE A 268 12.28 -4.93 -17.65
C PHE A 268 12.45 -3.59 -18.37
N PHE A 269 12.54 -3.60 -19.69
CA PHE A 269 12.65 -2.36 -20.49
C PHE A 269 11.42 -1.47 -20.31
N VAL A 270 10.21 -2.05 -20.38
CA VAL A 270 8.95 -1.32 -20.17
C VAL A 270 8.89 -0.73 -18.77
N HIS A 271 9.29 -1.47 -17.74
CA HIS A 271 9.37 -0.97 -16.37
C HIS A 271 10.31 0.24 -16.24
N CYS A 272 11.52 0.16 -16.80
CA CYS A 272 12.48 1.26 -16.78
C CYS A 272 11.94 2.49 -17.53
N LEU A 273 11.33 2.29 -18.70
CA LEU A 273 10.76 3.37 -19.50
C LEU A 273 9.59 4.06 -18.79
N LEU A 274 8.63 3.31 -18.28
CA LEU A 274 7.48 3.86 -17.54
C LEU A 274 7.93 4.58 -16.27
N GLY A 275 8.90 4.02 -15.55
CA GLY A 275 9.49 4.65 -14.38
C GLY A 275 10.17 5.98 -14.73
N ALA A 276 10.94 6.03 -15.82
CA ALA A 276 11.61 7.25 -16.27
C ALA A 276 10.61 8.35 -16.68
N VAL A 277 9.56 7.98 -17.43
CA VAL A 277 8.50 8.92 -17.84
C VAL A 277 7.74 9.46 -16.61
N ALA A 278 7.40 8.59 -15.66
CA ALA A 278 6.72 9.00 -14.44
C ALA A 278 7.62 9.89 -13.55
N ALA A 279 8.92 9.60 -13.47
CA ALA A 279 9.89 10.42 -12.75
C ALA A 279 10.07 11.81 -13.39
N LEU A 280 10.11 11.87 -14.73
CA LEU A 280 10.15 13.12 -15.46
C LEU A 280 8.89 13.97 -15.19
N ALA A 281 7.70 13.37 -15.29
CA ALA A 281 6.43 14.06 -15.04
C ALA A 281 6.33 14.55 -13.58
N ALA A 282 6.76 13.74 -12.61
CA ALA A 282 6.83 14.14 -11.21
C ALA A 282 7.80 15.32 -11.01
N GLY A 283 8.98 15.27 -11.67
CA GLY A 283 9.97 16.35 -11.66
C GLY A 283 9.42 17.65 -12.23
N VAL A 284 8.73 17.63 -13.38
CA VAL A 284 8.07 18.82 -13.96
C VAL A 284 7.05 19.42 -12.97
N SER A 285 6.22 18.57 -12.37
CA SER A 285 5.23 19.02 -11.37
C SER A 285 5.88 19.63 -10.13
N LEU A 286 6.97 19.04 -9.63
CA LEU A 286 7.75 19.59 -8.51
C LEU A 286 8.40 20.94 -8.87
N GLY A 287 8.98 21.03 -10.09
CA GLY A 287 9.61 22.26 -10.58
C GLY A 287 8.62 23.41 -10.76
N ALA A 288 7.42 23.12 -11.24
CA ALA A 288 6.35 24.10 -11.47
C ALA A 288 5.59 24.49 -10.19
N SER A 289 5.69 23.72 -9.11
CA SER A 289 4.92 23.92 -7.87
C SER A 289 5.36 25.17 -7.13
N PRO A 290 4.41 26.06 -6.69
CA PRO A 290 4.71 27.21 -5.88
C PRO A 290 5.13 26.87 -4.44
N PHE A 291 4.83 25.66 -3.97
CA PHE A 291 5.08 25.25 -2.59
C PHE A 291 6.55 24.96 -2.27
N TRP A 292 7.36 24.66 -3.29
CA TRP A 292 8.78 24.37 -3.15
C TRP A 292 9.59 25.67 -3.39
N GLN A 293 9.53 26.59 -2.42
CA GLN A 293 10.22 27.88 -2.53
C GLN A 293 11.72 27.73 -2.29
N GLU A 294 12.51 28.45 -3.10
CA GLU A 294 13.94 28.61 -2.88
C GLU A 294 14.18 29.53 -1.69
N LYS A 295 14.69 29.01 -0.57
CA LYS A 295 15.32 29.83 0.45
C LYS A 295 16.66 30.33 -0.10
N ARG A 296 16.90 31.65 -0.08
CA ARG A 296 18.17 32.26 -0.51
C ARG A 296 19.32 31.55 0.24
N GLY A 297 20.26 30.92 -0.49
CA GLY A 297 21.48 30.32 0.06
C GLY A 297 21.42 28.85 0.46
N SER A 298 20.29 28.15 0.30
CA SER A 298 20.18 26.69 0.51
C SER A 298 19.90 25.95 -0.80
N VAL A 299 20.33 24.70 -0.88
CA VAL A 299 19.91 23.79 -1.98
C VAL A 299 18.39 23.71 -1.92
N PRO A 300 17.68 24.00 -3.04
CA PRO A 300 16.22 23.89 -3.05
C PRO A 300 15.76 22.50 -2.62
N GLU A 301 14.85 22.43 -1.66
CA GLU A 301 14.37 21.16 -1.07
C GLU A 301 13.91 20.13 -2.12
N LYS A 302 13.36 20.60 -3.25
CA LYS A 302 12.95 19.74 -4.38
C LYS A 302 14.08 18.89 -4.98
N TRP A 303 15.34 19.37 -4.92
CA TRP A 303 16.50 18.63 -5.41
C TRP A 303 16.93 17.52 -4.45
N LEU A 304 16.60 17.66 -3.15
CA LEU A 304 16.87 16.65 -2.14
C LEU A 304 16.02 15.37 -2.35
N LEU A 305 14.99 15.43 -3.21
CA LEU A 305 14.17 14.26 -3.56
C LEU A 305 14.81 13.39 -4.65
N LEU A 306 15.84 13.87 -5.38
CA LEU A 306 16.47 13.09 -6.44
C LEU A 306 17.04 11.73 -5.99
N PRO A 307 17.69 11.60 -4.81
CA PRO A 307 18.17 10.30 -4.34
C PRO A 307 17.05 9.27 -4.15
N LEU A 308 15.83 9.71 -3.86
CA LEU A 308 14.67 8.81 -3.73
C LEU A 308 14.31 8.16 -5.08
N PHE A 309 14.32 8.93 -6.17
CA PHE A 309 14.13 8.40 -7.53
C PHE A 309 15.27 7.48 -7.94
N GLY A 310 16.53 7.89 -7.66
CA GLY A 310 17.72 7.07 -7.91
C GLY A 310 17.68 5.75 -7.17
N GLY A 311 17.28 5.77 -5.89
CA GLY A 311 17.10 4.58 -5.06
C GLY A 311 16.05 3.62 -5.60
N ALA A 312 14.90 4.14 -6.06
CA ALA A 312 13.84 3.34 -6.67
C ALA A 312 14.33 2.61 -7.93
N PHE A 313 15.04 3.31 -8.82
CA PHE A 313 15.63 2.71 -10.02
C PHE A 313 16.74 1.71 -9.70
N PHE A 314 17.59 2.00 -8.73
CA PHE A 314 18.62 1.08 -8.25
C PHE A 314 18.02 -0.23 -7.74
N LEU A 315 17.00 -0.16 -6.91
CA LEU A 315 16.30 -1.35 -6.40
C LEU A 315 15.63 -2.14 -7.53
N SER A 316 14.98 -1.46 -8.47
CA SER A 316 14.35 -2.12 -9.63
C SER A 316 15.37 -2.84 -10.50
N ALA A 317 16.47 -2.18 -10.81
CA ALA A 317 17.54 -2.76 -11.62
C ALA A 317 18.17 -3.97 -10.93
N GLY A 318 18.36 -3.89 -9.59
CA GLY A 318 18.87 -4.98 -8.80
C GLY A 318 18.01 -6.21 -8.81
N LEU A 319 16.75 -6.01 -8.53
CA LEU A 319 15.77 -7.08 -8.53
C LEU A 319 15.57 -7.65 -9.95
N GLY A 320 15.51 -6.79 -10.97
CA GLY A 320 15.41 -7.21 -12.36
C GLY A 320 16.61 -8.03 -12.82
N ALA A 321 17.83 -7.62 -12.48
CA ALA A 321 19.05 -8.37 -12.81
C ALA A 321 19.16 -9.72 -12.08
N TRP A 322 18.51 -9.85 -10.93
CA TRP A 322 18.46 -11.11 -10.18
C TRP A 322 17.40 -12.07 -10.77
N MET A 323 16.28 -11.55 -11.24
CA MET A 323 15.16 -12.34 -11.78
C MET A 323 15.30 -12.69 -13.26
N VAL A 324 15.95 -11.82 -14.04
CA VAL A 324 16.14 -12.03 -15.48
C VAL A 324 17.64 -12.25 -15.70
N PRO A 325 18.07 -13.34 -16.37
CA PRO A 325 19.48 -13.62 -16.61
C PRO A 325 20.06 -12.70 -17.71
N LEU A 326 20.07 -11.40 -17.44
CA LEU A 326 20.62 -10.38 -18.32
C LEU A 326 22.14 -10.35 -18.16
N SER A 327 22.86 -10.98 -19.08
CA SER A 327 24.34 -11.02 -19.06
C SER A 327 24.97 -9.63 -19.10
N TRP A 328 24.36 -8.70 -19.82
CA TRP A 328 24.83 -7.30 -19.94
C TRP A 328 24.45 -6.43 -18.73
N ALA A 329 23.35 -6.71 -18.04
CA ALA A 329 22.91 -5.92 -16.88
C ALA A 329 23.83 -6.11 -15.67
N ARG A 330 24.47 -7.27 -15.53
CA ARG A 330 25.40 -7.55 -14.42
C ARG A 330 26.69 -6.72 -14.50
N SER A 331 27.13 -6.34 -15.69
CA SER A 331 28.37 -5.59 -15.89
C SER A 331 28.23 -4.07 -15.70
N LEU A 332 27.03 -3.52 -15.91
CA LEU A 332 26.74 -2.08 -15.82
C LEU A 332 26.11 -1.65 -14.49
N TRP A 333 25.84 -2.60 -13.63
CA TRP A 333 25.22 -2.38 -12.34
C TRP A 333 26.29 -2.25 -11.24
N PRO A 334 26.13 -1.47 -10.18
CA PRO A 334 24.96 -0.83 -9.58
C PRO A 334 24.94 0.71 -9.58
N ALA A 335 26.07 1.39 -9.77
CA ALA A 335 26.16 2.84 -9.62
C ALA A 335 25.46 3.61 -10.76
N SER A 336 25.50 3.07 -11.97
CA SER A 336 24.91 3.69 -13.15
C SER A 336 23.38 3.76 -13.05
N SER A 337 22.69 2.73 -12.58
CA SER A 337 21.23 2.72 -12.45
C SER A 337 20.73 3.75 -11.45
N PHE A 338 21.49 4.00 -10.36
CA PHE A 338 21.17 5.05 -9.41
C PHE A 338 21.24 6.45 -10.05
N LEU A 339 22.30 6.71 -10.80
CA LEU A 339 22.48 7.97 -11.52
C LEU A 339 21.46 8.14 -12.64
N TRP A 340 21.19 7.11 -13.41
CA TRP A 340 20.17 7.12 -14.46
C TRP A 340 18.78 7.38 -13.90
N GLY A 341 18.45 6.86 -12.74
CA GLY A 341 17.20 7.12 -12.05
C GLY A 341 17.02 8.57 -11.59
N MET A 342 18.11 9.32 -11.39
CA MET A 342 18.09 10.73 -10.99
C MET A 342 17.94 11.70 -12.17
N LEU A 343 18.35 11.33 -13.39
CA LEU A 343 18.36 12.21 -14.57
C LEU A 343 16.96 12.66 -15.01
N PRO A 344 15.97 11.77 -15.23
CA PRO A 344 14.64 12.20 -15.66
C PRO A 344 13.97 13.20 -14.71
N PRO A 345 13.92 12.98 -13.39
CA PRO A 345 13.31 13.94 -12.48
C PRO A 345 14.11 15.24 -12.37
N ALA A 346 15.46 15.21 -12.51
CA ALA A 346 16.29 16.41 -12.54
C ALA A 346 15.95 17.30 -13.74
N LEU A 347 15.87 16.71 -14.93
CA LEU A 347 15.43 17.40 -16.14
C LEU A 347 13.99 17.95 -15.96
N GLY A 348 13.08 17.16 -15.39
CA GLY A 348 11.72 17.59 -15.11
C GLY A 348 11.67 18.79 -14.18
N ILE A 349 12.42 18.79 -13.09
CA ILE A 349 12.51 19.92 -12.14
C ILE A 349 13.05 21.18 -12.83
N ALA A 350 14.07 21.05 -13.67
CA ALA A 350 14.65 22.17 -14.42
C ALA A 350 13.61 22.76 -15.38
N VAL A 351 12.94 21.94 -16.20
CA VAL A 351 11.90 22.37 -17.15
C VAL A 351 10.70 23.01 -16.45
N GLY A 352 10.21 22.39 -15.38
CA GLY A 352 9.08 22.93 -14.60
C GLY A 352 9.40 24.26 -13.95
N SER A 353 10.62 24.41 -13.42
CA SER A 353 11.10 25.66 -12.82
C SER A 353 11.24 26.79 -13.87
N PHE A 354 11.74 26.46 -15.06
CA PHE A 354 11.86 27.40 -16.17
C PHE A 354 10.49 27.86 -16.70
N SER A 355 9.56 26.95 -16.89
CA SER A 355 8.19 27.24 -17.29
C SER A 355 7.49 28.16 -16.31
N ARG A 356 7.74 28.04 -15.02
CA ARG A 356 7.19 28.91 -14.00
C ARG A 356 7.75 30.33 -14.08
N ARG A 357 9.08 30.49 -14.27
CA ARG A 357 9.72 31.82 -14.37
C ARG A 357 9.17 32.65 -15.54
N ARG A 358 8.68 31.99 -16.60
CA ARG A 358 8.02 32.68 -17.73
C ARG A 358 6.59 33.14 -17.44
N LYS A 359 5.93 32.60 -16.42
CA LYS A 359 4.53 32.92 -16.06
C LYS A 359 4.40 33.95 -14.95
N THR A 360 5.48 34.28 -14.26
CA THR A 360 5.54 35.40 -13.31
C THR A 360 6.07 36.60 -14.06
N PRO A 361 5.24 37.70 -14.22
CA PRO A 361 5.67 38.93 -14.84
C PRO A 361 6.78 39.63 -14.04
#